data_ff14abe22dc2f94ab9c50b8ca4824b51
#
_entry.id   ff14abe22dc2f94ab9c50b8ca4824b51
#
_cell.length_a   1.000
_cell.length_b   1.000
_cell.length_c   1.000
_cell.angle_alpha   90.00
_cell.angle_beta   90.00
_cell.angle_gamma   90.00
#
_symmetry.space_group_name_H-M   'P 1'
#
loop_
_entity.id
_entity.type
_entity.pdbx_description
1 polymer ?
#
loop_
_entity_poly.entity_id
_entity_poly.type
_entity_poly.pdbx_seq_one_letter_code
_entity_poly.pdbx_strand_id
1 'polypeptide(L)'
;MEETPGESAAPPGRVMRANDATGIYFNRAADELDLSDNMRKLLLTPKREVQVQIPVELDSGEVATFIGYRVQHNDARGPMKGGLRYHPQVDLDEVRALASLMTWKTAVVNIPYGGAKG
;
A
#
# COMPACT_ATOMS: atom_id res chain seq x y z
N MET A 1 17.45 11.51 -33.39
CA MET A 1 16.00 11.36 -33.12
C MET A 1 15.87 10.29 -32.06
N GLU A 2 15.93 10.68 -30.78
CA GLU A 2 15.89 9.78 -29.64
C GLU A 2 14.44 9.47 -29.32
N GLU A 3 14.09 8.18 -29.41
CA GLU A 3 12.81 7.68 -28.95
C GLU A 3 12.81 7.71 -27.41
N THR A 4 11.92 8.48 -26.85
CA THR A 4 11.56 8.44 -25.42
C THR A 4 11.08 7.06 -25.07
N PRO A 5 11.56 6.41 -23.96
CA PRO A 5 11.05 5.13 -23.54
C PRO A 5 9.57 5.25 -23.20
N GLY A 6 8.75 4.44 -23.89
CA GLY A 6 7.31 4.48 -23.85
C GLY A 6 6.73 4.34 -22.44
N GLU A 7 5.86 5.25 -22.14
CA GLU A 7 4.87 5.19 -21.08
C GLU A 7 4.13 3.86 -21.17
N SER A 8 4.36 2.96 -20.23
CA SER A 8 3.63 1.69 -20.12
C SER A 8 2.19 2.01 -19.71
N ALA A 9 1.37 2.36 -20.69
CA ALA A 9 -0.06 2.50 -20.52
C ALA A 9 -0.66 1.12 -20.18
N ALA A 10 -1.50 1.05 -19.14
CA ALA A 10 -2.25 -0.14 -18.82
C ALA A 10 -3.08 -0.60 -20.04
N PRO A 11 -3.23 -1.91 -20.27
CA PRO A 11 -3.99 -2.41 -21.40
C PRO A 11 -5.43 -1.89 -21.37
N PRO A 12 -6.02 -1.55 -22.54
CA PRO A 12 -7.36 -0.98 -22.59
C PRO A 12 -8.40 -1.95 -21.98
N GLY A 13 -9.18 -1.45 -21.01
CA GLY A 13 -10.25 -2.19 -20.35
C GLY A 13 -9.96 -2.69 -18.93
N ARG A 14 -8.73 -2.53 -18.41
CA ARG A 14 -8.42 -2.87 -17.00
C ARG A 14 -8.67 -1.67 -16.11
N VAL A 15 -9.55 -1.83 -15.12
CA VAL A 15 -9.69 -0.84 -14.04
C VAL A 15 -8.37 -0.79 -13.26
N MET A 16 -7.78 0.39 -13.18
CA MET A 16 -6.53 0.59 -12.43
C MET A 16 -6.78 0.29 -10.94
N ARG A 17 -5.99 -0.61 -10.37
CA ARG A 17 -6.05 -0.93 -8.94
C ARG A 17 -5.34 0.18 -8.13
N ALA A 18 -5.74 0.34 -6.87
CA ALA A 18 -5.18 1.35 -6.00
C ALA A 18 -3.65 1.22 -5.84
N ASN A 19 -3.16 -0.01 -5.73
CA ASN A 19 -1.73 -0.27 -5.61
C ASN A 19 -0.96 0.01 -6.90
N ASP A 20 -1.57 -0.19 -8.08
CA ASP A 20 -0.97 0.16 -9.36
C ASP A 20 -0.79 1.69 -9.47
N ALA A 21 -1.82 2.46 -9.06
CA ALA A 21 -1.77 3.92 -9.07
C ALA A 21 -0.65 4.47 -8.15
N THR A 22 -0.55 3.95 -6.93
CA THR A 22 0.53 4.31 -6.01
C THR A 22 1.91 3.98 -6.56
N GLY A 23 2.04 2.84 -7.24
CA GLY A 23 3.27 2.43 -7.91
C GLY A 23 3.70 3.38 -9.02
N ILE A 24 2.76 3.91 -9.80
CA ILE A 24 3.05 4.90 -10.86
C ILE A 24 3.61 6.19 -10.26
N TYR A 25 2.99 6.73 -9.22
CA TYR A 25 3.49 7.93 -8.55
C TYR A 25 4.84 7.72 -7.89
N PHE A 26 5.03 6.57 -7.25
CA PHE A 26 6.32 6.20 -6.68
C PHE A 26 7.42 6.16 -7.75
N ASN A 27 7.17 5.50 -8.89
CA ASN A 27 8.17 5.37 -9.94
C ASN A 27 8.54 6.73 -10.56
N ARG A 28 7.60 7.64 -10.73
CA ARG A 28 7.91 9.02 -11.15
C ARG A 28 8.87 9.71 -10.19
N ALA A 29 8.62 9.63 -8.88
CA ALA A 29 9.51 10.19 -7.88
C ALA A 29 10.87 9.48 -7.84
N ALA A 30 10.88 8.17 -8.01
CA ALA A 30 12.09 7.37 -8.04
C ALA A 30 12.97 7.69 -9.27
N ASP A 31 12.37 8.01 -10.41
CA ASP A 31 13.07 8.48 -11.61
C ASP A 31 13.76 9.82 -11.35
N GLU A 32 13.06 10.78 -10.75
CA GLU A 32 13.62 12.07 -10.38
C GLU A 32 14.80 11.97 -9.39
N LEU A 33 14.76 10.97 -8.51
CA LEU A 33 15.80 10.71 -7.52
C LEU A 33 16.89 9.75 -8.00
N ASP A 34 16.79 9.25 -9.24
CA ASP A 34 17.71 8.25 -9.81
C ASP A 34 17.91 7.03 -8.91
N LEU A 35 16.82 6.53 -8.35
CA LEU A 35 16.86 5.35 -7.48
C LEU A 35 17.15 4.07 -8.27
N SER A 36 18.08 3.26 -7.76
CA SER A 36 18.38 1.95 -8.34
C SER A 36 17.18 1.00 -8.30
N ASP A 37 17.11 0.04 -9.21
CA ASP A 37 16.06 -0.98 -9.24
C ASP A 37 15.95 -1.76 -7.93
N ASN A 38 17.07 -2.03 -7.28
CA ASN A 38 17.08 -2.71 -5.98
C ASN A 38 16.42 -1.86 -4.89
N MET A 39 16.69 -0.55 -4.87
CA MET A 39 16.06 0.36 -3.92
C MET A 39 14.56 0.48 -4.19
N ARG A 40 14.15 0.56 -5.45
CA ARG A 40 12.73 0.60 -5.84
C ARG A 40 11.99 -0.65 -5.37
N LYS A 41 12.55 -1.85 -5.59
CA LYS A 41 11.96 -3.12 -5.10
C LYS A 41 11.79 -3.12 -3.58
N LEU A 42 12.83 -2.69 -2.87
CA LEU A 42 12.82 -2.62 -1.41
C LEU A 42 11.71 -1.68 -0.89
N LEU A 43 11.57 -0.51 -1.50
CA LEU A 43 10.61 0.51 -1.06
C LEU A 43 9.17 0.21 -1.48
N LEU A 44 8.95 -0.54 -2.56
CA LEU A 44 7.62 -0.92 -3.03
C LEU A 44 7.06 -2.16 -2.35
N THR A 45 7.91 -3.03 -1.80
CA THR A 45 7.49 -4.30 -1.21
C THR A 45 7.19 -4.12 0.26
N PRO A 46 5.98 -4.44 0.74
CA PRO A 46 5.68 -4.44 2.16
C PRO A 46 6.59 -5.38 2.93
N LYS A 47 7.00 -4.98 4.12
CA LYS A 47 7.83 -5.80 4.98
C LYS A 47 7.09 -7.03 5.50
N ARG A 48 5.81 -6.87 5.86
CA ARG A 48 4.98 -7.95 6.38
C ARG A 48 3.50 -7.68 6.14
N GLU A 49 2.78 -8.74 5.82
CA GLU A 49 1.32 -8.73 5.74
C GLU A 49 0.77 -9.77 6.70
N VAL A 50 -0.26 -9.39 7.46
CA VAL A 50 -0.96 -10.27 8.39
C VAL A 50 -2.43 -10.33 7.96
N GLN A 51 -2.94 -11.54 7.84
CA GLN A 51 -4.35 -11.80 7.57
C GLN A 51 -4.92 -12.61 8.72
N VAL A 52 -6.07 -12.20 9.23
CA VAL A 52 -6.73 -12.86 10.38
C VAL A 52 -8.21 -13.04 10.10
N GLN A 53 -8.77 -14.10 10.66
CA GLN A 53 -10.21 -14.29 10.76
C GLN A 53 -10.74 -13.51 11.96
N ILE A 54 -11.83 -12.78 11.75
CA ILE A 54 -12.52 -12.03 12.81
C ILE A 54 -13.95 -12.53 12.90
N PRO A 55 -14.29 -13.44 13.84
CA PRO A 55 -15.66 -13.84 14.08
C PRO A 55 -16.40 -12.76 14.89
N VAL A 56 -17.60 -12.41 14.47
CA VAL A 56 -18.45 -11.41 15.11
C VAL A 56 -19.85 -11.98 15.28
N GLU A 57 -20.39 -11.94 16.49
CA GLU A 57 -21.80 -12.21 16.73
C GLU A 57 -22.62 -10.98 16.31
N LEU A 58 -23.57 -11.20 15.40
CA LEU A 58 -24.48 -10.17 14.91
C LEU A 58 -25.65 -9.99 15.87
N ASP A 59 -26.38 -8.89 15.73
CA ASP A 59 -27.58 -8.60 16.52
C ASP A 59 -28.66 -9.68 16.36
N SER A 60 -28.65 -10.43 15.27
CA SER A 60 -29.51 -11.61 15.05
C SER A 60 -29.14 -12.85 15.88
N GLY A 61 -27.95 -12.84 16.52
CA GLY A 61 -27.35 -13.99 17.20
C GLY A 61 -26.59 -14.94 16.30
N GLU A 62 -26.53 -14.65 14.98
CA GLU A 62 -25.72 -15.39 14.03
C GLU A 62 -24.26 -14.96 14.12
N VAL A 63 -23.33 -15.85 13.80
CA VAL A 63 -21.90 -15.52 13.70
C VAL A 63 -21.53 -15.26 12.26
N ALA A 64 -21.07 -14.04 11.99
CA ALA A 64 -20.41 -13.69 10.73
C ALA A 64 -18.89 -13.76 10.91
N THR A 65 -18.20 -14.16 9.86
CA THR A 65 -16.73 -14.16 9.84
C THR A 65 -16.21 -13.13 8.82
N PHE A 66 -15.33 -12.29 9.29
CA PHE A 66 -14.66 -11.28 8.44
C PHE A 66 -13.19 -11.61 8.34
N ILE A 67 -12.56 -11.13 7.26
CA ILE A 67 -11.11 -11.18 7.10
C ILE A 67 -10.55 -9.80 7.42
N GLY A 68 -9.65 -9.76 8.40
CA GLY A 68 -8.87 -8.56 8.73
C GLY A 68 -7.49 -8.61 8.09
N TYR A 69 -7.04 -7.46 7.60
CA TYR A 69 -5.70 -7.28 7.03
C TYR A 69 -4.91 -6.26 7.84
N ARG A 70 -3.62 -6.52 8.02
CA ARG A 70 -2.65 -5.54 8.48
C ARG A 70 -1.44 -5.58 7.57
N VAL A 71 -1.25 -4.55 6.75
CA VAL A 71 -0.06 -4.39 5.91
C VAL A 71 0.93 -3.50 6.64
N GLN A 72 2.08 -4.05 6.95
CA GLN A 72 3.22 -3.38 7.56
C GLN A 72 4.23 -3.07 6.46
N HIS A 73 4.17 -1.85 5.93
CA HIS A 73 4.87 -1.50 4.72
C HIS A 73 6.36 -1.25 4.95
N ASN A 74 6.71 -0.33 5.83
CA ASN A 74 8.10 0.04 6.05
C ASN A 74 8.32 0.60 7.46
N ASP A 75 9.40 0.19 8.11
CA ASP A 75 9.79 0.61 9.46
C ASP A 75 11.18 1.23 9.54
N ALA A 76 11.78 1.62 8.41
CA ALA A 76 13.11 2.20 8.38
C ALA A 76 13.24 3.48 9.22
N ARG A 77 12.16 4.23 9.37
CA ARG A 77 12.11 5.49 10.13
C ARG A 77 11.58 5.32 11.56
N GLY A 78 11.07 4.16 11.92
CA GLY A 78 10.51 3.88 13.23
C GLY A 78 9.28 2.97 13.18
N PRO A 79 8.56 2.81 14.31
CA PRO A 79 7.38 1.96 14.38
C PRO A 79 6.36 2.30 13.30
N MET A 80 5.75 1.29 12.70
CA MET A 80 4.78 1.44 11.61
C MET A 80 3.42 1.88 12.14
N LYS A 81 2.86 2.93 11.55
CA LYS A 81 1.53 3.46 11.89
C LYS A 81 0.73 3.79 10.62
N GLY A 82 -0.57 3.88 10.73
CA GLY A 82 -1.43 4.26 9.59
C GLY A 82 -2.93 4.07 9.82
N GLY A 83 -3.34 3.58 10.98
CA GLY A 83 -4.75 3.41 11.33
C GLY A 83 -5.45 2.24 10.64
N LEU A 84 -6.78 2.25 10.71
CA LEU A 84 -7.69 1.22 10.18
C LEU A 84 -8.70 1.84 9.22
N ARG A 85 -9.14 1.05 8.25
CA ARG A 85 -10.24 1.39 7.35
C ARG A 85 -11.32 0.30 7.44
N TYR A 86 -12.50 0.68 7.85
CA TYR A 86 -13.68 -0.16 7.82
C TYR A 86 -14.56 0.22 6.64
N HIS A 87 -14.61 -0.63 5.64
CA HIS A 87 -15.45 -0.41 4.47
C HIS A 87 -15.78 -1.75 3.79
N PRO A 88 -17.01 -1.96 3.29
CA PRO A 88 -17.39 -3.23 2.66
C PRO A 88 -16.56 -3.62 1.44
N GLN A 89 -15.96 -2.66 0.76
CA GLN A 89 -15.16 -2.87 -0.46
C GLN A 89 -13.65 -2.93 -0.20
N VAL A 90 -13.21 -2.92 1.06
CA VAL A 90 -11.79 -3.05 1.40
C VAL A 90 -11.28 -4.41 0.95
N ASP A 91 -10.20 -4.42 0.20
CA ASP A 91 -9.43 -5.59 -0.15
C ASP A 91 -7.95 -5.42 0.20
N LEU A 92 -7.17 -6.49 0.09
CA LEU A 92 -5.75 -6.47 0.42
C LEU A 92 -4.97 -5.49 -0.47
N ASP A 93 -5.33 -5.35 -1.74
CA ASP A 93 -4.68 -4.43 -2.67
C ASP A 93 -4.84 -2.96 -2.23
N GLU A 94 -6.05 -2.57 -1.82
CA GLU A 94 -6.32 -1.25 -1.28
C GLU A 94 -5.53 -1.00 0.02
N VAL A 95 -5.49 -1.98 0.92
CA VAL A 95 -4.73 -1.87 2.18
C VAL A 95 -3.23 -1.74 1.92
N ARG A 96 -2.68 -2.46 0.95
CA ARG A 96 -1.28 -2.30 0.49
C ARG A 96 -1.00 -0.88 0.02
N ALA A 97 -1.87 -0.34 -0.83
CA ALA A 97 -1.75 1.03 -1.34
C ALA A 97 -1.76 2.05 -0.20
N LEU A 98 -2.72 1.95 0.71
CA LEU A 98 -2.84 2.85 1.85
C LEU A 98 -1.66 2.74 2.82
N ALA A 99 -1.13 1.53 3.05
CA ALA A 99 0.05 1.33 3.89
C ALA A 99 1.30 1.98 3.28
N SER A 100 1.51 1.89 1.97
CA SER A 100 2.61 2.56 1.27
C SER A 100 2.48 4.08 1.37
N LEU A 101 1.29 4.63 1.18
CA LEU A 101 1.02 6.07 1.35
C LEU A 101 1.34 6.53 2.77
N MET A 102 1.08 5.73 3.80
CA MET A 102 1.45 6.06 5.17
C MET A 102 2.96 6.13 5.36
N THR A 103 3.74 5.27 4.71
CA THR A 103 5.21 5.36 4.71
C THR A 103 5.68 6.71 4.16
N TRP A 104 5.16 7.14 3.03
CA TRP A 104 5.52 8.43 2.42
C TRP A 104 5.02 9.61 3.25
N LYS A 105 3.83 9.52 3.78
CA LYS A 105 3.22 10.56 4.61
C LYS A 105 4.05 10.85 5.86
N THR A 106 4.47 9.84 6.59
CA THR A 106 5.32 9.99 7.78
C THR A 106 6.71 10.53 7.44
N ALA A 107 7.26 10.13 6.29
CA ALA A 107 8.54 10.63 5.81
C ALA A 107 8.48 12.11 5.44
N VAL A 108 7.43 12.53 4.73
CA VAL A 108 7.26 13.94 4.28
C VAL A 108 7.13 14.90 5.46
N VAL A 109 6.40 14.53 6.50
CA VAL A 109 6.25 15.35 7.72
C VAL A 109 7.38 15.14 8.74
N ASN A 110 8.34 14.28 8.42
CA ASN A 110 9.54 14.00 9.21
C ASN A 110 9.25 13.59 10.67
N ILE A 111 8.31 12.69 10.87
CA ILE A 111 8.08 12.07 12.18
C ILE A 111 8.77 10.69 12.25
N PRO A 112 9.17 10.23 13.46
CA PRO A 112 9.93 8.99 13.63
C PRO A 112 9.05 7.74 13.57
N TYR A 113 8.30 7.59 12.48
CA TYR A 113 7.40 6.45 12.24
C TYR A 113 7.52 5.94 10.82
N GLY A 114 7.25 4.65 10.66
CA GLY A 114 7.03 4.01 9.37
C GLY A 114 5.56 3.98 8.98
N GLY A 115 5.23 3.20 7.96
CA GLY A 115 3.89 3.10 7.38
C GLY A 115 3.27 1.71 7.53
N ALA A 116 2.01 1.70 7.95
CA ALA A 116 1.16 0.52 7.98
C ALA A 116 -0.30 0.91 7.75
N LYS A 117 -1.16 -0.08 7.46
CA LYS A 117 -2.61 0.08 7.35
C LYS A 117 -3.32 -1.23 7.67
N GLY A 118 -4.50 -1.13 8.21
CA GLY A 118 -5.39 -2.26 8.40
C GLY A 118 -6.80 -1.97 7.96
#